data_596ed1bed61537e16cf68031f7b9fc74
#
_entry.id   596ed1bed61537e16cf68031f7b9fc74
#
_cell.length_a   1.000
_cell.length_b   1.000
_cell.length_c   1.000
_cell.angle_alpha   90.00
_cell.angle_beta   90.00
_cell.angle_gamma   90.00
#
_symmetry.space_group_name_H-M   'P 1'
#
loop_
_entity.id
_entity.type
_entity.pdbx_description
1 polymer ?
#
loop_
_entity_poly.entity_id
_entity_poly.type
_entity_poly.pdbx_seq_one_letter_code
_entity_poly.pdbx_strand_id
1 'polypeptide(L)'
;MSTRLEQAKLEDIDSLLESQEKMVGGLRPGTEKKVSWTQGNGVKSKTSIVFIHGFSASRIEIDPVVDLIAAELDANVYFTRLRGHGQDGKALAEATYEQFLYDTIEAIEIGKTIGDEVILIG
;
A
#
# COMPACT_ATOMS: atom_id res chain seq x y z
N MET A 1 -9.70 8.41 -10.86
CA MET A 1 -9.20 7.29 -10.11
C MET A 1 -7.84 7.65 -9.57
N SER A 2 -6.77 6.95 -9.78
CA SER A 2 -5.48 7.32 -9.21
C SER A 2 -4.67 8.30 -10.03
N THR A 3 -5.29 9.09 -10.89
CA THR A 3 -4.62 10.12 -11.69
C THR A 3 -3.71 11.01 -10.84
N ARG A 4 -4.18 11.34 -9.66
CA ARG A 4 -3.43 12.15 -8.71
C ARG A 4 -2.14 11.48 -8.27
N LEU A 5 -2.19 10.16 -8.00
CA LEU A 5 -1.00 9.38 -7.63
C LEU A 5 -0.08 9.19 -8.82
N GLU A 6 -0.64 8.98 -10.01
CA GLU A 6 0.15 8.83 -11.23
C GLU A 6 0.99 10.06 -11.53
N GLN A 7 0.50 11.24 -11.17
CA GLN A 7 1.17 12.51 -11.39
C GLN A 7 2.11 12.89 -10.25
N ALA A 8 2.05 12.19 -9.12
CA ALA A 8 2.91 12.48 -7.99
C ALA A 8 4.35 12.08 -8.31
N LYS A 9 5.28 12.90 -7.86
CA LYS A 9 6.69 12.54 -7.91
C LYS A 9 6.95 11.42 -6.91
N LEU A 10 7.91 10.54 -7.24
CA LEU A 10 8.24 9.41 -6.38
C LEU A 10 8.56 9.84 -4.94
N GLU A 11 9.30 10.92 -4.78
CA GLU A 11 9.66 11.41 -3.45
C GLU A 11 8.49 11.96 -2.65
N ASP A 12 7.34 12.22 -3.31
CA ASP A 12 6.16 12.78 -2.67
C ASP A 12 5.12 11.72 -2.27
N ILE A 13 5.32 10.47 -2.70
CA ILE A 13 4.35 9.40 -2.45
C ILE A 13 4.11 9.19 -0.96
N ASP A 14 5.17 9.13 -0.16
CA ASP A 14 5.05 8.90 1.29
C ASP A 14 4.21 10.00 1.94
N SER A 15 4.46 11.25 1.60
CA SER A 15 3.70 12.38 2.15
C SER A 15 2.25 12.34 1.72
N LEU A 16 1.98 11.96 0.48
CA LEU A 16 0.62 11.86 -0.04
C LEU A 16 -0.16 10.76 0.69
N LEU A 17 0.43 9.58 0.86
CA LEU A 17 -0.20 8.47 1.57
C LEU A 17 -0.45 8.83 3.03
N GLU A 18 0.52 9.45 3.69
CA GLU A 18 0.37 9.88 5.08
C GLU A 18 -0.78 10.85 5.24
N SER A 19 -0.90 11.82 4.32
CA SER A 19 -2.00 12.79 4.35
C SER A 19 -3.35 12.11 4.15
N GLN A 20 -3.44 11.15 3.23
CA GLN A 20 -4.67 10.41 3.00
C GLN A 20 -5.09 9.62 4.23
N GLU A 21 -4.15 8.92 4.88
CA GLU A 21 -4.45 8.09 6.04
C GLU A 21 -4.83 8.92 7.26
N LYS A 22 -4.22 10.09 7.44
CA LYS A 22 -4.61 11.01 8.53
C LYS A 22 -6.06 11.47 8.40
N MET A 23 -6.54 11.65 7.18
CA MET A 23 -7.93 12.07 6.94
C MET A 23 -8.94 10.99 7.29
N VAL A 24 -8.54 9.73 7.27
CA VAL A 24 -9.41 8.62 7.65
C VAL A 24 -9.69 8.62 9.15
N GLY A 25 -8.66 8.82 9.96
CA GLY A 25 -8.77 8.80 11.42
C GLY A 25 -9.05 7.42 11.99
N GLY A 26 -8.74 7.23 13.26
CA GLY A 26 -9.07 6.01 13.99
C GLY A 26 -8.33 4.75 13.54
N LEU A 27 -7.26 4.89 12.76
CA LEU A 27 -6.47 3.73 12.32
C LEU A 27 -5.59 3.21 13.44
N ARG A 28 -5.53 1.88 13.57
CA ARG A 28 -4.61 1.25 14.52
C ARG A 28 -3.18 1.49 14.03
N PRO A 29 -2.24 1.83 14.95
CA PRO A 29 -0.83 2.02 14.56
C PRO A 29 -0.29 0.79 13.83
N GLY A 30 0.45 1.02 12.76
CA GLY A 30 1.05 -0.02 11.95
C GLY A 30 0.17 -0.58 10.84
N THR A 31 -1.09 -0.12 10.72
CA THR A 31 -2.01 -0.61 9.68
C THR A 31 -2.11 0.31 8.48
N GLU A 32 -1.52 1.48 8.53
CA GLU A 32 -1.61 2.49 7.47
C GLU A 32 -0.98 2.00 6.16
N LYS A 33 -1.43 2.57 5.05
CA LYS A 33 -0.77 2.41 3.76
C LYS A 33 0.69 2.85 3.87
N LYS A 34 1.59 2.10 3.27
CA LYS A 34 3.01 2.36 3.39
C LYS A 34 3.79 1.89 2.17
N VAL A 35 4.80 2.66 1.78
CA VAL A 35 5.82 2.22 0.82
C VAL A 35 7.12 1.97 1.58
N SER A 36 7.72 0.80 1.37
CA SER A 36 9.06 0.48 1.87
C SER A 36 10.03 0.60 0.70
N TRP A 37 10.98 1.51 0.81
CA TRP A 37 11.95 1.80 -0.24
C TRP A 37 13.24 1.01 -0.01
N THR A 38 13.68 0.27 -1.03
CA THR A 38 14.87 -0.57 -0.90
C THR A 38 16.18 0.19 -1.12
N GLN A 39 16.17 1.22 -1.97
CA GLN A 39 17.37 1.98 -2.32
C GLN A 39 17.34 3.42 -1.85
N GLY A 40 16.31 3.80 -1.10
CA GLY A 40 16.12 5.15 -0.62
C GLY A 40 14.79 5.73 -1.05
N ASN A 41 14.31 6.72 -0.30
CA ASN A 41 13.03 7.35 -0.55
C ASN A 41 12.99 7.97 -1.95
N GLY A 42 11.97 7.59 -2.71
CA GLY A 42 11.77 8.12 -4.06
C GLY A 42 12.62 7.48 -5.15
N VAL A 43 13.36 6.41 -4.83
CA VAL A 43 14.19 5.71 -5.82
C VAL A 43 13.42 4.51 -6.35
N LYS A 44 13.08 4.55 -7.64
CA LYS A 44 12.37 3.47 -8.32
C LYS A 44 13.24 2.22 -8.41
N SER A 45 12.68 1.05 -8.13
CA SER A 45 13.37 -0.23 -8.28
C SER A 45 12.98 -0.90 -9.60
N LYS A 46 13.76 -1.91 -10.02
CA LYS A 46 13.42 -2.70 -11.20
C LYS A 46 12.13 -3.47 -10.96
N THR A 47 12.00 -4.08 -9.79
CA THR A 47 10.82 -4.86 -9.40
C THR A 47 10.20 -4.21 -8.18
N SER A 48 8.88 -4.09 -8.16
CA SER A 48 8.14 -3.69 -6.96
C SER A 48 7.23 -4.84 -6.54
N ILE A 49 6.89 -4.85 -5.25
CA ILE A 49 5.95 -5.80 -4.68
C ILE A 49 4.76 -5.01 -4.19
N VAL A 50 3.55 -5.46 -4.52
CA VAL A 50 2.31 -4.93 -3.98
C VAL A 50 1.71 -6.02 -3.10
N PHE A 51 1.62 -5.74 -1.80
CA PHE A 51 0.98 -6.66 -0.86
C PHE A 51 -0.44 -6.21 -0.58
N ILE A 52 -1.40 -7.10 -0.82
CA ILE A 52 -2.81 -6.88 -0.53
C ILE A 52 -3.20 -7.84 0.59
N HIS A 53 -3.49 -7.29 1.77
CA HIS A 53 -3.82 -8.11 2.94
C HIS A 53 -5.16 -8.83 2.77
N GLY A 54 -5.37 -9.88 3.57
CA GLY A 54 -6.62 -10.62 3.57
C GLY A 54 -7.77 -9.83 4.21
N PHE A 55 -9.00 -10.28 3.97
CA PHE A 55 -10.18 -9.66 4.54
C PHE A 55 -10.09 -9.64 6.07
N SER A 56 -10.44 -8.51 6.65
CA SER A 56 -10.33 -8.18 8.08
C SER A 56 -8.92 -8.25 8.68
N ALA A 57 -7.89 -8.27 7.83
CA ALA A 57 -6.49 -8.29 8.23
C ALA A 57 -5.81 -6.93 7.94
N SER A 58 -4.49 -6.90 7.99
CA SER A 58 -3.67 -5.75 7.62
C SER A 58 -2.26 -6.22 7.31
N ARG A 59 -1.37 -5.28 6.92
CA ARG A 59 0.03 -5.62 6.62
C ARG A 59 0.79 -6.20 7.80
N ILE A 60 0.34 -5.95 9.03
CA ILE A 60 1.00 -6.46 10.24
C ILE A 60 0.99 -7.99 10.26
N GLU A 61 -0.06 -8.61 9.73
CA GLU A 61 -0.25 -10.06 9.78
C GLU A 61 0.91 -10.83 9.14
N ILE A 62 1.51 -10.28 8.08
CA ILE A 62 2.57 -10.97 7.34
C ILE A 62 3.97 -10.41 7.66
N ASP A 63 4.05 -9.42 8.53
CA ASP A 63 5.31 -8.80 8.91
C ASP A 63 6.22 -9.83 9.64
N PRO A 64 7.51 -9.98 9.30
CA PRO A 64 8.28 -9.25 8.30
C PRO A 64 8.52 -10.02 6.98
N VAL A 65 7.69 -10.97 6.62
CA VAL A 65 7.92 -11.89 5.49
C VAL A 65 8.11 -11.14 4.17
N VAL A 66 7.20 -10.20 3.87
CA VAL A 66 7.28 -9.42 2.62
C VAL A 66 8.55 -8.58 2.59
N ASP A 67 8.94 -7.99 3.72
CA ASP A 67 10.17 -7.20 3.79
C ASP A 67 11.41 -8.04 3.52
N LEU A 68 11.44 -9.29 3.98
CA LEU A 68 12.54 -10.19 3.70
C LEU A 68 12.63 -10.56 2.23
N ILE A 69 11.48 -10.82 1.60
CA ILE A 69 11.42 -11.11 0.16
C ILE A 69 11.88 -9.88 -0.64
N ALA A 70 11.43 -8.70 -0.24
CA ALA A 70 11.81 -7.48 -0.91
C ALA A 70 13.32 -7.22 -0.83
N ALA A 71 13.94 -7.50 0.30
CA ALA A 71 15.39 -7.36 0.46
C ALA A 71 16.15 -8.28 -0.49
N GLU A 72 15.70 -9.52 -0.66
CA GLU A 72 16.32 -10.46 -1.59
C GLU A 72 16.22 -10.00 -3.04
N LEU A 73 15.13 -9.35 -3.41
CA LEU A 73 14.85 -8.91 -4.78
C LEU A 73 15.27 -7.47 -5.05
N ASP A 74 15.78 -6.75 -4.05
CA ASP A 74 16.01 -5.29 -4.12
C ASP A 74 14.76 -4.57 -4.63
N ALA A 75 13.61 -4.93 -4.08
CA ALA A 75 12.30 -4.44 -4.54
C ALA A 75 11.71 -3.43 -3.56
N ASN A 76 11.13 -2.35 -4.09
CA ASN A 76 10.26 -1.49 -3.32
C ASN A 76 8.95 -2.23 -3.05
N VAL A 77 8.31 -1.96 -1.91
CA VAL A 77 7.06 -2.61 -1.55
C VAL A 77 6.00 -1.56 -1.25
N TYR A 78 4.80 -1.75 -1.77
CA TYR A 78 3.63 -1.02 -1.35
C TYR A 78 2.72 -1.93 -0.53
N PHE A 79 2.46 -1.52 0.70
CA PHE A 79 1.49 -2.18 1.58
C PHE A 79 0.19 -1.40 1.53
N THR A 80 -0.83 -1.94 0.87
CA THR A 80 -2.13 -1.29 0.82
C THR A 80 -2.90 -1.45 2.13
N ARG A 81 -3.92 -0.63 2.29
CA ARG A 81 -4.96 -0.82 3.30
C ARG A 81 -6.31 -0.71 2.58
N LEU A 82 -7.02 -1.81 2.51
CA LEU A 82 -8.34 -1.81 1.90
C LEU A 82 -9.32 -1.02 2.78
N ARG A 83 -10.33 -0.41 2.16
CA ARG A 83 -11.30 0.44 2.82
C ARG A 83 -11.90 -0.26 4.04
N GLY A 84 -11.97 0.45 5.17
CA GLY A 84 -12.51 -0.09 6.42
C GLY A 84 -11.55 -0.93 7.24
N HIS A 85 -10.42 -1.36 6.67
CA HIS A 85 -9.43 -2.14 7.40
C HIS A 85 -8.53 -1.23 8.24
N GLY A 86 -7.98 -1.77 9.33
CA GLY A 86 -7.17 -0.99 10.27
C GLY A 86 -7.98 -0.15 11.23
N GLN A 87 -9.29 -0.16 11.10
CA GLN A 87 -10.24 0.55 11.95
C GLN A 87 -11.07 -0.46 12.77
N ASP A 88 -12.21 -0.02 13.34
CA ASP A 88 -13.09 -0.91 14.09
C ASP A 88 -13.96 -1.77 13.15
N GLY A 89 -14.70 -2.72 13.73
CA GLY A 89 -15.57 -3.61 12.96
C GLY A 89 -16.70 -2.89 12.25
N LYS A 90 -17.14 -1.74 12.76
CA LYS A 90 -18.17 -0.95 12.12
C LYS A 90 -17.68 -0.37 10.79
N ALA A 91 -16.46 0.15 10.77
CA ALA A 91 -15.87 0.69 9.55
C ALA A 91 -15.73 -0.40 8.49
N LEU A 92 -15.33 -1.61 8.86
CA LEU A 92 -15.24 -2.74 7.95
C LEU A 92 -16.62 -3.13 7.41
N ALA A 93 -17.63 -3.15 8.26
CA ALA A 93 -18.99 -3.50 7.84
C ALA A 93 -19.59 -2.49 6.87
N GLU A 94 -19.17 -1.24 6.93
CA GLU A 94 -19.65 -0.18 6.03
C GLU A 94 -18.92 -0.12 4.69
N ALA A 95 -17.79 -0.83 4.57
CA ALA A 95 -17.03 -0.84 3.32
C ALA A 95 -17.74 -1.65 2.24
N THR A 96 -17.64 -1.21 0.99
CA THR A 96 -18.31 -1.85 -0.13
C THR A 96 -17.32 -2.61 -1.01
N TYR A 97 -17.84 -3.54 -1.79
CA TYR A 97 -17.05 -4.30 -2.77
C TYR A 97 -16.36 -3.36 -3.77
N GLU A 98 -17.08 -2.35 -4.25
CA GLU A 98 -16.54 -1.39 -5.20
C GLU A 98 -15.38 -0.60 -4.60
N GLN A 99 -15.44 -0.29 -3.31
CA GLN A 99 -14.35 0.37 -2.61
C GLN A 99 -13.11 -0.50 -2.50
N PHE A 100 -13.30 -1.80 -2.22
CA PHE A 100 -12.19 -2.75 -2.19
C PHE A 100 -11.53 -2.88 -3.57
N LEU A 101 -12.35 -2.93 -4.62
CA LEU A 101 -11.84 -3.01 -5.98
C LEU A 101 -11.04 -1.75 -6.35
N TYR A 102 -11.56 -0.58 -6.00
CA TYR A 102 -10.86 0.69 -6.22
C TYR A 102 -9.50 0.71 -5.52
N ASP A 103 -9.47 0.29 -4.26
CA ASP A 103 -8.24 0.28 -3.48
C ASP A 103 -7.21 -0.71 -4.06
N THR A 104 -7.67 -1.82 -4.61
CA THR A 104 -6.81 -2.80 -5.28
C THR A 104 -6.20 -2.21 -6.56
N ILE A 105 -7.02 -1.51 -7.36
CA ILE A 105 -6.54 -0.85 -8.57
C ILE A 105 -5.53 0.23 -8.23
N GLU A 106 -5.80 1.03 -7.21
CA GLU A 106 -4.86 2.04 -6.73
C GLU A 106 -3.53 1.41 -6.31
N ALA A 107 -3.59 0.28 -5.62
CA ALA A 107 -2.39 -0.43 -5.18
C ALA A 107 -1.53 -0.89 -6.35
N ILE A 108 -2.14 -1.40 -7.41
CA ILE A 108 -1.42 -1.82 -8.60
C ILE A 108 -0.77 -0.62 -9.30
N GLU A 109 -1.48 0.50 -9.38
CA GLU A 109 -0.93 1.70 -10.00
C GLU A 109 0.25 2.28 -9.22
N ILE A 110 0.19 2.23 -7.89
CA ILE A 110 1.33 2.62 -7.06
C ILE A 110 2.50 1.69 -7.32
N GLY A 111 2.25 0.38 -7.40
CA GLY A 111 3.29 -0.60 -7.71
C GLY A 111 4.00 -0.29 -9.03
N LYS A 112 3.24 0.08 -10.06
CA LYS A 112 3.79 0.46 -11.36
C LYS A 112 4.60 1.76 -11.31
N THR A 113 4.29 2.61 -10.34
CA THR A 113 5.02 3.87 -10.16
C THR A 113 6.35 3.65 -9.46
N ILE A 114 6.42 2.75 -8.50
CA ILE A 114 7.62 2.52 -7.69
C ILE A 114 8.54 1.43 -8.25
N GLY A 115 8.12 0.70 -9.29
CA GLY A 115 8.93 -0.33 -9.93
C GLY A 115 8.54 -0.54 -11.38
N ASP A 116 9.47 -1.05 -12.18
CA ASP A 116 9.22 -1.35 -13.60
C ASP A 116 8.35 -2.59 -13.78
N GLU A 117 8.58 -3.61 -12.96
CA GLU A 117 7.81 -4.85 -12.94
C GLU A 117 7.12 -4.97 -11.60
N VAL A 118 5.87 -5.44 -11.59
CA VAL A 118 5.06 -5.56 -10.38
C VAL A 118 4.78 -7.01 -10.04
N ILE A 119 5.06 -7.39 -8.80
CA ILE A 119 4.69 -8.69 -8.24
C ILE A 119 3.57 -8.45 -7.24
N LEU A 120 2.45 -9.13 -7.43
CA LEU A 120 1.33 -9.07 -6.50
C LEU A 120 1.41 -10.22 -5.51
N ILE A 121 1.28 -9.90 -4.22
CA ILE A 121 1.18 -10.89 -3.14
C ILE A 121 -0.13 -10.62 -2.42
N GLY A 122 -0.95 -11.64 -2.35
CA GLY A 122 -2.27 -11.50 -1.69
C GLY A 122 -2.58 -12.64 -0.76
#